data_6b2a606d4cef97f218f30ba18674a9d0
#
_entry.id   6b2a606d4cef97f218f30ba18674a9d0
#
_cell.length_a   1.000
_cell.length_b   1.000
_cell.length_c   1.000
_cell.angle_alpha   90.00
_cell.angle_beta   90.00
_cell.angle_gamma   90.00
#
_symmetry.space_group_name_H-M   'P 1'
#
loop_
_entity.id
_entity.type
_entity.pdbx_description
1 polymer ?
#
loop_
_entity_poly.entity_id
_entity_poly.type
_entity_poly.pdbx_seq_one_letter_code
_entity_poly.pdbx_strand_id
1 'polypeptide(L)'
;VYPNALAPELRQLTDSRRVHRVPDYTGASKEERVERINQIIQIAKDNGYDSIFAGYGFMAEDEEFVAAIEKAGLNFIGPCSITQARAGKKDEAKRTALQVGVSVTPGIDNVTARTLLKKHPTREKLLALVKAEGLACNDKLLKDSKLALETLADHILMTSYAKGIDLYSVEELCAQVQIEVAELFRKHPQSRFRIKAIGGGGGKGQRILGASLLAVKKADEKMIAKAAAEAPALVREVLQEVKANGVGDNKNVLIELNIEQTRHNEIQLLGNGQWCVSLGGRDCSLQMHEQKLLEVSSTQEGLQAAIAKAKAAGKKAEVKALESDLKVLQRMEEESARFGKAVGLDSASTFECIVDRDRHYFMEVNTRIQVEHRVTELCYSLKFTNPKDKNDFFIVESLVEAMALLARHKERLPKPERFVRF
;
A
#
# COMPACT_ATOMS: atom_id res chain seq x y z
N VAL A 1 23.36 -11.62 -6.97
CA VAL A 1 23.08 -12.21 -5.65
C VAL A 1 24.14 -13.28 -5.39
N TYR A 2 24.65 -13.40 -4.18
CA TYR A 2 25.71 -14.30 -3.81
C TYR A 2 25.13 -15.68 -3.37
N PRO A 3 24.82 -16.57 -4.30
CA PRO A 3 24.09 -17.81 -3.99
C PRO A 3 24.88 -18.73 -3.06
N ASN A 4 26.19 -18.53 -2.94
CA ASN A 4 27.03 -19.33 -2.06
C ASN A 4 26.95 -18.92 -0.59
N ALA A 5 26.50 -17.69 -0.29
CA ALA A 5 26.46 -17.12 1.05
C ALA A 5 25.04 -17.06 1.64
N LEU A 6 23.99 -16.99 0.77
CA LEU A 6 22.64 -16.62 1.20
C LEU A 6 21.69 -17.80 1.45
N ALA A 7 22.00 -19.01 1.03
CA ALA A 7 21.13 -20.16 1.27
C ALA A 7 21.89 -21.50 1.27
N PRO A 8 22.87 -21.68 2.16
CA PRO A 8 23.63 -22.92 2.21
C PRO A 8 22.73 -24.15 2.46
N GLU A 9 21.70 -24.01 3.29
CA GLU A 9 20.73 -25.07 3.59
C GLU A 9 19.91 -25.47 2.37
N LEU A 10 19.37 -24.50 1.64
CA LEU A 10 18.59 -24.77 0.41
C LEU A 10 19.42 -25.48 -0.65
N ARG A 11 20.70 -25.17 -0.73
CA ARG A 11 21.64 -25.80 -1.68
C ARG A 11 21.98 -27.24 -1.29
N GLN A 12 21.89 -27.58 -0.02
CA GLN A 12 22.04 -28.96 0.47
C GLN A 12 20.79 -29.81 0.24
N LEU A 13 19.62 -29.16 0.14
CA LEU A 13 18.33 -29.83 -0.06
C LEU A 13 18.03 -30.18 -1.52
N THR A 14 18.80 -29.66 -2.47
CA THR A 14 18.57 -29.91 -3.90
C THR A 14 19.83 -30.36 -4.64
N ASP A 15 19.66 -31.08 -5.73
CA ASP A 15 20.76 -31.44 -6.64
C ASP A 15 21.41 -30.16 -7.20
N SER A 16 22.74 -30.09 -7.20
CA SER A 16 23.51 -28.97 -7.71
C SER A 16 23.19 -28.62 -9.15
N ARG A 17 22.75 -29.60 -9.95
CA ARG A 17 22.28 -29.40 -11.33
C ARG A 17 21.01 -28.57 -11.44
N ARG A 18 20.26 -28.43 -10.34
CA ARG A 18 19.05 -27.61 -10.23
C ARG A 18 19.31 -26.21 -9.66
N VAL A 19 20.58 -25.88 -9.41
CA VAL A 19 20.97 -24.56 -8.91
C VAL A 19 21.47 -23.75 -10.08
N HIS A 20 20.68 -22.75 -10.49
CA HIS A 20 20.99 -21.87 -11.63
C HIS A 20 21.39 -20.48 -11.13
N ARG A 21 22.50 -19.97 -11.63
CA ARG A 21 22.95 -18.63 -11.30
C ARG A 21 22.50 -17.66 -12.40
N VAL A 22 21.82 -16.61 -11.98
CA VAL A 22 21.54 -15.43 -12.82
C VAL A 22 22.29 -14.22 -12.27
N PRO A 23 22.77 -13.28 -13.09
CA PRO A 23 23.38 -12.05 -12.62
C PRO A 23 22.39 -11.20 -11.79
N ASP A 24 22.90 -10.32 -10.94
CA ASP A 24 22.10 -9.37 -10.20
C ASP A 24 21.40 -8.38 -11.15
N TYR A 25 20.23 -7.90 -10.76
CA TYR A 25 19.46 -6.87 -11.47
C TYR A 25 19.35 -5.57 -10.66
N THR A 26 19.86 -5.53 -9.44
CA THR A 26 19.85 -4.34 -8.58
C THR A 26 20.68 -3.24 -9.22
N GLY A 27 20.07 -2.10 -9.52
CA GLY A 27 20.70 -1.00 -10.24
C GLY A 27 20.88 -1.22 -11.74
N ALA A 28 20.33 -2.32 -12.29
CA ALA A 28 20.36 -2.61 -13.71
C ALA A 28 19.50 -1.63 -14.54
N SER A 29 19.88 -1.42 -15.81
CA SER A 29 19.04 -0.71 -16.76
C SER A 29 17.74 -1.47 -17.02
N LYS A 30 16.77 -0.82 -17.66
CA LYS A 30 15.50 -1.46 -18.03
C LYS A 30 15.73 -2.67 -18.95
N GLU A 31 16.67 -2.56 -19.86
CA GLU A 31 17.06 -3.61 -20.81
C GLU A 31 17.67 -4.80 -20.10
N GLU A 32 18.62 -4.57 -19.18
CA GLU A 32 19.24 -5.62 -18.37
C GLU A 32 18.21 -6.34 -17.48
N ARG A 33 17.23 -5.60 -16.95
CA ARG A 33 16.14 -6.18 -16.18
C ARG A 33 15.26 -7.11 -17.03
N VAL A 34 14.88 -6.68 -18.24
CA VAL A 34 14.12 -7.50 -19.20
C VAL A 34 14.89 -8.75 -19.58
N GLU A 35 16.20 -8.63 -19.85
CA GLU A 35 17.06 -9.77 -20.12
C GLU A 35 17.06 -10.78 -18.96
N ARG A 36 17.12 -10.29 -17.72
CA ARG A 36 17.08 -11.12 -16.52
C ARG A 36 15.78 -11.87 -16.38
N ILE A 37 14.65 -11.22 -16.62
CA ILE A 37 13.32 -11.83 -16.64
C ILE A 37 13.30 -12.98 -17.67
N ASN A 38 13.79 -12.73 -18.87
CA ASN A 38 13.82 -13.74 -19.92
C ASN A 38 14.72 -14.93 -19.56
N GLN A 39 15.88 -14.69 -18.93
CA GLN A 39 16.77 -15.77 -18.45
C GLN A 39 16.09 -16.65 -17.40
N ILE A 40 15.39 -16.06 -16.42
CA ILE A 40 14.67 -16.83 -15.39
C ILE A 40 13.56 -17.69 -16.03
N ILE A 41 12.79 -17.13 -16.95
CA ILE A 41 11.76 -17.84 -17.68
C ILE A 41 12.36 -18.97 -18.52
N GLN A 42 13.46 -18.74 -19.21
CA GLN A 42 14.13 -19.75 -20.03
C GLN A 42 14.65 -20.91 -19.17
N ILE A 43 15.29 -20.60 -18.03
CA ILE A 43 15.72 -21.63 -17.06
C ILE A 43 14.52 -22.51 -16.63
N ALA A 44 13.38 -21.90 -16.31
CA ALA A 44 12.19 -22.66 -15.93
C ALA A 44 11.72 -23.60 -17.06
N LYS A 45 11.67 -23.13 -18.29
CA LYS A 45 11.26 -23.91 -19.46
C LYS A 45 12.23 -25.05 -19.77
N ASP A 46 13.53 -24.77 -19.78
CA ASP A 46 14.56 -25.76 -20.12
C ASP A 46 14.63 -26.90 -19.10
N ASN A 47 14.21 -26.64 -17.87
CA ASN A 47 14.18 -27.65 -16.80
C ASN A 47 12.78 -28.25 -16.55
N GLY A 48 11.79 -27.90 -17.35
CA GLY A 48 10.42 -28.44 -17.22
C GLY A 48 9.70 -27.97 -15.97
N TYR A 49 10.08 -26.81 -15.40
CA TYR A 49 9.36 -26.21 -14.28
C TYR A 49 8.10 -25.50 -14.78
N ASP A 50 7.00 -25.67 -14.07
CA ASP A 50 5.70 -25.11 -14.43
C ASP A 50 5.32 -23.87 -13.60
N SER A 51 6.10 -23.57 -12.57
CA SER A 51 5.79 -22.51 -11.61
C SER A 51 7.03 -21.79 -11.13
N ILE A 52 6.90 -20.50 -10.80
CA ILE A 52 7.97 -19.66 -10.26
C ILE A 52 7.50 -19.03 -8.95
N PHE A 53 8.32 -19.13 -7.89
CA PHE A 53 8.10 -18.50 -6.59
C PHE A 53 9.24 -17.53 -6.30
N ALA A 54 8.93 -16.24 -6.20
CA ALA A 54 9.92 -15.19 -5.96
C ALA A 54 10.25 -14.95 -4.47
N GLY A 55 9.53 -15.62 -3.56
CA GLY A 55 9.69 -15.38 -2.12
C GLY A 55 9.11 -14.03 -1.69
N TYR A 56 9.80 -13.33 -0.80
CA TYR A 56 9.37 -12.07 -0.21
C TYR A 56 10.16 -10.84 -0.69
N GLY A 57 11.16 -11.02 -1.49
CA GLY A 57 12.05 -9.95 -1.95
C GLY A 57 12.18 -9.90 -3.46
N PHE A 58 13.20 -9.17 -3.93
CA PHE A 58 13.53 -9.05 -5.34
C PHE A 58 12.31 -8.63 -6.21
N MET A 59 11.99 -9.42 -7.22
CA MET A 59 10.90 -9.16 -8.17
C MET A 59 9.53 -9.69 -7.70
N ALA A 60 9.35 -10.00 -6.40
CA ALA A 60 8.09 -10.56 -5.90
C ALA A 60 6.87 -9.63 -6.10
N GLU A 61 7.10 -8.31 -6.18
CA GLU A 61 6.08 -7.27 -6.42
C GLU A 61 6.25 -6.58 -7.78
N ASP A 62 6.95 -7.22 -8.71
CA ASP A 62 7.23 -6.68 -10.01
C ASP A 62 6.17 -7.11 -11.03
N GLU A 63 5.26 -6.19 -11.37
CA GLU A 63 4.17 -6.40 -12.32
C GLU A 63 4.68 -6.91 -13.69
N GLU A 64 5.79 -6.35 -14.20
CA GLU A 64 6.35 -6.73 -15.51
C GLU A 64 6.92 -8.15 -15.48
N PHE A 65 7.56 -8.54 -14.38
CA PHE A 65 8.07 -9.90 -14.18
C PHE A 65 6.94 -10.91 -14.14
N VAL A 66 5.90 -10.64 -13.34
CA VAL A 66 4.75 -11.55 -13.23
C VAL A 66 4.01 -11.67 -14.55
N ALA A 67 3.77 -10.55 -15.26
CA ALA A 67 3.14 -10.56 -16.59
C ALA A 67 3.95 -11.35 -17.62
N ALA A 68 5.29 -11.29 -17.56
CA ALA A 68 6.15 -12.07 -18.44
C ALA A 68 6.07 -13.58 -18.15
N ILE A 69 6.00 -13.99 -16.88
CA ILE A 69 5.81 -15.38 -16.44
C ILE A 69 4.47 -15.91 -16.96
N GLU A 70 3.38 -15.16 -16.74
CA GLU A 70 2.03 -15.49 -17.19
C GLU A 70 1.97 -15.64 -18.72
N LYS A 71 2.56 -14.68 -19.45
CA LYS A 71 2.66 -14.72 -20.92
C LYS A 71 3.45 -15.92 -21.43
N ALA A 72 4.43 -16.39 -20.65
CA ALA A 72 5.22 -17.56 -20.99
C ALA A 72 4.49 -18.91 -20.74
N GLY A 73 3.28 -18.86 -20.18
CA GLY A 73 2.47 -20.04 -19.84
C GLY A 73 2.91 -20.73 -18.54
N LEU A 74 3.65 -20.02 -17.68
CA LEU A 74 4.09 -20.51 -16.37
C LEU A 74 3.18 -19.92 -15.28
N ASN A 75 3.08 -20.61 -14.13
CA ASN A 75 2.36 -20.12 -12.98
C ASN A 75 3.30 -19.25 -12.11
N PHE A 76 2.83 -18.09 -11.69
CA PHE A 76 3.48 -17.35 -10.62
C PHE A 76 2.85 -17.73 -9.27
N ILE A 77 3.66 -18.18 -8.32
CA ILE A 77 3.20 -18.47 -6.95
C ILE A 77 3.20 -17.15 -6.16
N GLY A 78 2.12 -16.39 -6.33
CA GLY A 78 1.92 -15.04 -5.79
C GLY A 78 0.71 -14.39 -6.45
N PRO A 79 0.38 -13.13 -6.12
CA PRO A 79 -0.65 -12.38 -6.81
C PRO A 79 -0.33 -12.18 -8.30
N CYS A 80 -1.33 -12.30 -9.15
CA CYS A 80 -1.18 -12.12 -10.60
C CYS A 80 -0.81 -10.66 -10.96
N SER A 81 -0.33 -10.44 -12.17
CA SER A 81 0.10 -9.12 -12.65
C SER A 81 -1.00 -8.05 -12.53
N ILE A 82 -2.24 -8.40 -12.79
CA ILE A 82 -3.39 -7.49 -12.66
C ILE A 82 -3.61 -7.09 -11.20
N THR A 83 -3.52 -8.03 -10.27
CA THR A 83 -3.63 -7.75 -8.83
C THR A 83 -2.47 -6.89 -8.36
N GLN A 84 -1.25 -7.15 -8.81
CA GLN A 84 -0.09 -6.32 -8.49
C GLN A 84 -0.24 -4.89 -9.00
N ALA A 85 -0.73 -4.69 -10.20
CA ALA A 85 -1.01 -3.37 -10.75
C ALA A 85 -2.04 -2.59 -9.90
N ARG A 86 -3.11 -3.25 -9.46
CA ARG A 86 -4.23 -2.61 -8.73
C ARG A 86 -3.94 -2.38 -7.25
N ALA A 87 -3.23 -3.28 -6.61
CA ALA A 87 -2.99 -3.25 -5.17
C ALA A 87 -1.57 -2.77 -4.80
N GLY A 88 -0.56 -3.00 -5.64
CA GLY A 88 0.82 -2.63 -5.37
C GLY A 88 1.15 -1.16 -5.64
N LYS A 89 0.40 -0.47 -6.51
CA LYS A 89 0.58 0.96 -6.77
C LYS A 89 -0.17 1.78 -5.72
N LYS A 90 0.56 2.57 -4.92
CA LYS A 90 0.00 3.30 -3.76
C LYS A 90 -1.23 4.15 -4.08
N ASP A 91 -1.22 4.87 -5.19
CA ASP A 91 -2.33 5.75 -5.63
C ASP A 91 -3.54 4.94 -6.10
N GLU A 92 -3.36 3.86 -6.85
CA GLU A 92 -4.43 2.96 -7.27
C GLU A 92 -5.04 2.26 -6.04
N ALA A 93 -4.20 1.75 -5.14
CA ALA A 93 -4.61 1.11 -3.91
C ALA A 93 -5.41 2.07 -3.02
N LYS A 94 -4.92 3.30 -2.81
CA LYS A 94 -5.63 4.32 -2.01
C LYS A 94 -6.96 4.71 -2.64
N ARG A 95 -7.02 4.84 -3.96
CA ARG A 95 -8.27 5.13 -4.70
C ARG A 95 -9.28 4.00 -4.51
N THR A 96 -8.86 2.75 -4.67
CA THR A 96 -9.71 1.59 -4.43
C THR A 96 -10.16 1.51 -2.96
N ALA A 97 -9.25 1.77 -2.01
CA ALA A 97 -9.56 1.81 -0.58
C ALA A 97 -10.70 2.80 -0.28
N LEU A 98 -10.61 4.03 -0.80
CA LEU A 98 -11.67 5.04 -0.66
C LEU A 98 -13.00 4.58 -1.27
N GLN A 99 -12.99 3.99 -2.47
CA GLN A 99 -14.21 3.53 -3.16
C GLN A 99 -14.95 2.45 -2.38
N VAL A 100 -14.23 1.60 -1.65
CA VAL A 100 -14.83 0.51 -0.89
C VAL A 100 -14.99 0.83 0.61
N GLY A 101 -14.80 2.09 1.00
CA GLY A 101 -15.00 2.56 2.36
C GLY A 101 -13.96 2.02 3.35
N VAL A 102 -12.72 1.90 2.92
CA VAL A 102 -11.57 1.64 3.81
C VAL A 102 -11.11 2.96 4.43
N SER A 103 -10.77 2.91 5.69
CA SER A 103 -10.23 4.05 6.44
C SER A 103 -8.86 4.43 5.90
N VAL A 104 -8.75 5.60 5.29
CA VAL A 104 -7.48 6.16 4.80
C VAL A 104 -7.11 7.41 5.59
N THR A 105 -5.82 7.74 5.62
CA THR A 105 -5.34 8.97 6.27
C THR A 105 -6.06 10.18 5.67
N PRO A 106 -6.78 10.99 6.47
CA PRO A 106 -7.39 12.22 6.00
C PRO A 106 -6.35 13.14 5.36
N GLY A 107 -6.69 13.71 4.21
CA GLY A 107 -5.77 14.59 3.51
C GLY A 107 -6.25 14.94 2.12
N ILE A 108 -5.34 15.50 1.34
CA ILE A 108 -5.57 15.90 -0.05
C ILE A 108 -4.35 15.46 -0.85
N ASP A 109 -4.56 14.51 -1.74
CA ASP A 109 -3.48 13.88 -2.51
C ASP A 109 -3.14 14.65 -3.80
N ASN A 110 -4.04 15.53 -4.24
CA ASN A 110 -4.03 16.14 -5.57
C ASN A 110 -4.11 17.67 -5.51
N VAL A 111 -3.41 18.31 -4.56
CA VAL A 111 -3.42 19.78 -4.42
C VAL A 111 -2.95 20.46 -5.71
N THR A 112 -2.01 19.87 -6.41
CA THR A 112 -1.48 20.39 -7.67
C THR A 112 -2.51 20.34 -8.80
N ALA A 113 -3.27 19.24 -8.92
CA ALA A 113 -4.39 19.15 -9.87
C ALA A 113 -5.46 20.20 -9.55
N ARG A 114 -5.78 20.41 -8.26
CA ARG A 114 -6.72 21.46 -7.84
C ARG A 114 -6.20 22.86 -8.14
N THR A 115 -4.89 23.08 -8.02
CA THR A 115 -4.25 24.35 -8.43
C THR A 115 -4.45 24.61 -9.92
N LEU A 116 -4.24 23.59 -10.77
CA LEU A 116 -4.47 23.69 -12.20
C LEU A 116 -5.95 23.92 -12.53
N LEU A 117 -6.86 23.20 -11.86
CA LEU A 117 -8.30 23.33 -12.04
C LEU A 117 -8.84 24.69 -11.63
N LYS A 118 -8.23 25.37 -10.68
CA LYS A 118 -8.58 26.75 -10.33
C LYS A 118 -8.40 27.70 -11.51
N LYS A 119 -7.38 27.48 -12.36
CA LYS A 119 -7.13 28.25 -13.59
C LYS A 119 -7.98 27.73 -14.76
N HIS A 120 -8.14 26.42 -14.85
CA HIS A 120 -8.78 25.72 -15.96
C HIS A 120 -9.91 24.80 -15.45
N PRO A 121 -11.05 25.36 -14.97
CA PRO A 121 -12.06 24.62 -14.20
C PRO A 121 -12.95 23.68 -15.02
N THR A 122 -12.79 23.63 -16.33
CA THR A 122 -13.59 22.75 -17.20
C THR A 122 -12.70 21.90 -18.10
N ARG A 123 -13.26 20.79 -18.59
CA ARG A 123 -12.57 19.90 -19.53
C ARG A 123 -12.12 20.63 -20.80
N GLU A 124 -12.98 21.48 -21.35
CA GLU A 124 -12.69 22.25 -22.56
C GLU A 124 -11.46 23.15 -22.35
N LYS A 125 -11.36 23.81 -21.18
CA LYS A 125 -10.22 24.67 -20.86
C LYS A 125 -8.93 23.84 -20.65
N LEU A 126 -9.04 22.64 -20.07
CA LEU A 126 -7.89 21.72 -19.94
C LEU A 126 -7.41 21.22 -21.33
N LEU A 127 -8.35 20.85 -22.21
CA LEU A 127 -8.01 20.43 -23.58
C LEU A 127 -7.40 21.57 -24.40
N ALA A 128 -7.92 22.80 -24.24
CA ALA A 128 -7.33 23.98 -24.86
C ALA A 128 -5.91 24.25 -24.38
N LEU A 129 -5.65 24.07 -23.08
CA LEU A 129 -4.31 24.16 -22.49
C LEU A 129 -3.35 23.12 -23.09
N VAL A 130 -3.78 21.84 -23.17
CA VAL A 130 -2.98 20.76 -23.79
C VAL A 130 -2.56 21.12 -25.19
N LYS A 131 -3.48 21.69 -25.98
CA LYS A 131 -3.22 22.13 -27.36
C LYS A 131 -2.28 23.33 -27.40
N ALA A 132 -2.49 24.33 -26.55
CA ALA A 132 -1.68 25.55 -26.50
C ALA A 132 -0.22 25.27 -26.13
N GLU A 133 0.01 24.36 -25.16
CA GLU A 133 1.34 23.97 -24.68
C GLU A 133 1.95 22.82 -25.48
N GLY A 134 1.28 22.30 -26.50
CA GLY A 134 1.76 21.21 -27.34
C GLY A 134 2.04 19.92 -26.56
N LEU A 135 1.25 19.62 -25.51
CA LEU A 135 1.49 18.45 -24.65
C LEU A 135 1.04 17.16 -25.34
N ALA A 136 1.92 16.16 -25.39
CA ALA A 136 1.63 14.85 -25.97
C ALA A 136 0.93 13.94 -24.94
N CYS A 137 -0.25 14.35 -24.50
CA CYS A 137 -1.07 13.56 -23.57
C CYS A 137 -1.70 12.35 -24.28
N ASN A 138 -2.07 11.32 -23.46
CA ASN A 138 -2.74 10.14 -23.98
C ASN A 138 -4.14 10.48 -24.52
N ASP A 139 -4.33 10.30 -25.81
CA ASP A 139 -5.58 10.58 -26.52
C ASP A 139 -6.81 9.86 -25.95
N LYS A 140 -6.65 8.63 -25.45
CA LYS A 140 -7.74 7.87 -24.84
C LYS A 140 -8.24 8.56 -23.57
N LEU A 141 -7.33 9.06 -22.72
CA LEU A 141 -7.67 9.77 -21.49
C LEU A 141 -8.28 11.16 -21.79
N LEU A 142 -7.76 11.84 -22.81
CA LEU A 142 -8.32 13.15 -23.22
C LEU A 142 -9.76 13.02 -23.74
N LYS A 143 -10.09 11.93 -24.42
CA LYS A 143 -11.41 11.66 -25.01
C LYS A 143 -12.40 11.01 -24.05
N ASP A 144 -11.94 10.48 -22.90
CA ASP A 144 -12.81 9.83 -21.92
C ASP A 144 -13.63 10.87 -21.14
N SER A 145 -14.88 11.06 -21.55
CA SER A 145 -15.80 12.00 -20.91
C SER A 145 -16.18 11.61 -19.47
N LYS A 146 -15.98 10.36 -19.07
CA LYS A 146 -16.27 9.86 -17.72
C LYS A 146 -15.10 10.06 -16.75
N LEU A 147 -13.91 10.35 -17.26
CA LEU A 147 -12.74 10.59 -16.43
C LEU A 147 -12.94 11.86 -15.58
N ALA A 148 -12.70 11.76 -14.27
CA ALA A 148 -12.80 12.91 -13.36
C ALA A 148 -11.83 14.02 -13.77
N LEU A 149 -12.23 15.29 -13.60
CA LEU A 149 -11.40 16.44 -13.97
C LEU A 149 -10.07 16.48 -13.22
N GLU A 150 -10.05 16.09 -11.95
CA GLU A 150 -8.81 16.01 -11.15
C GLU A 150 -7.85 15.00 -11.74
N THR A 151 -8.33 13.81 -12.13
CA THR A 151 -7.50 12.77 -12.77
C THR A 151 -6.97 13.22 -14.13
N LEU A 152 -7.79 13.92 -14.90
CA LEU A 152 -7.35 14.51 -16.17
C LEU A 152 -6.28 15.59 -15.96
N ALA A 153 -6.47 16.44 -14.96
CA ALA A 153 -5.50 17.48 -14.60
C ALA A 153 -4.16 16.87 -14.15
N ASP A 154 -4.19 15.81 -13.33
CA ASP A 154 -2.98 15.08 -12.93
C ASP A 154 -2.24 14.53 -14.14
N HIS A 155 -2.94 13.88 -15.07
CA HIS A 155 -2.32 13.36 -16.29
C HIS A 155 -1.66 14.47 -17.14
N ILE A 156 -2.31 15.61 -17.26
CA ILE A 156 -1.76 16.78 -17.98
C ILE A 156 -0.52 17.30 -17.27
N LEU A 157 -0.55 17.41 -15.94
CA LEU A 157 0.60 17.84 -15.13
C LEU A 157 1.79 16.90 -15.25
N MET A 158 1.57 15.58 -15.15
CA MET A 158 2.64 14.61 -15.33
C MET A 158 3.29 14.72 -16.71
N THR A 159 2.49 14.95 -17.76
CA THR A 159 2.99 15.17 -19.11
C THR A 159 3.78 16.47 -19.24
N SER A 160 3.33 17.54 -18.57
CA SER A 160 4.01 18.84 -18.58
C SER A 160 5.36 18.79 -17.84
N TYR A 161 5.41 18.12 -16.71
CA TYR A 161 6.67 17.92 -15.94
C TYR A 161 7.71 17.14 -16.74
N ALA A 162 7.29 16.10 -17.46
CA ALA A 162 8.20 15.35 -18.34
C ALA A 162 8.80 16.20 -19.46
N LYS A 163 8.15 17.33 -19.82
CA LYS A 163 8.65 18.30 -20.79
C LYS A 163 9.31 19.53 -20.17
N GLY A 164 9.38 19.63 -18.84
CA GLY A 164 9.88 20.80 -18.13
C GLY A 164 8.98 22.05 -18.27
N ILE A 165 7.69 21.86 -18.54
CA ILE A 165 6.70 22.95 -18.69
C ILE A 165 5.93 23.16 -17.40
N ASP A 166 5.99 24.38 -16.85
CA ASP A 166 5.25 24.77 -15.66
C ASP A 166 3.88 25.34 -16.05
N LEU A 167 2.80 24.66 -15.64
CA LEU A 167 1.42 25.08 -15.91
C LEU A 167 0.81 25.99 -14.83
N TYR A 168 1.48 26.11 -13.69
CA TYR A 168 1.13 26.99 -12.58
C TYR A 168 2.41 27.49 -11.88
N SER A 169 2.31 28.62 -11.18
CA SER A 169 3.42 29.15 -10.39
C SER A 169 3.46 28.55 -8.98
N VAL A 170 4.61 28.68 -8.31
CA VAL A 170 4.76 28.26 -6.90
C VAL A 170 3.82 29.07 -6.00
N GLU A 171 3.58 30.34 -6.33
CA GLU A 171 2.66 31.23 -5.60
C GLU A 171 1.21 30.73 -5.71
N GLU A 172 0.77 30.31 -6.87
CA GLU A 172 -0.56 29.71 -7.10
C GLU A 172 -0.72 28.42 -6.29
N LEU A 173 0.29 27.55 -6.27
CA LEU A 173 0.30 26.33 -5.45
C LEU A 173 0.24 26.67 -3.96
N CYS A 174 1.08 27.60 -3.48
CA CYS A 174 1.09 28.05 -2.08
C CYS A 174 -0.30 28.58 -1.65
N ALA A 175 -0.93 29.39 -2.49
CA ALA A 175 -2.27 29.91 -2.21
C ALA A 175 -3.34 28.80 -2.15
N GLN A 176 -3.24 27.79 -3.04
CA GLN A 176 -4.15 26.65 -2.98
C GLN A 176 -3.91 25.80 -1.75
N VAL A 177 -2.66 25.46 -1.43
CA VAL A 177 -2.32 24.70 -0.21
C VAL A 177 -2.84 25.38 1.05
N GLN A 178 -2.72 26.72 1.13
CA GLN A 178 -3.23 27.49 2.28
C GLN A 178 -4.75 27.36 2.45
N ILE A 179 -5.51 27.39 1.34
CA ILE A 179 -6.97 27.18 1.34
C ILE A 179 -7.32 25.77 1.83
N GLU A 180 -6.69 24.75 1.25
CA GLU A 180 -6.95 23.35 1.57
C GLU A 180 -6.59 23.01 3.03
N VAL A 181 -5.49 23.54 3.54
CA VAL A 181 -5.07 23.38 4.93
C VAL A 181 -6.09 24.02 5.88
N ALA A 182 -6.60 25.20 5.57
CA ALA A 182 -7.64 25.83 6.39
C ALA A 182 -8.92 24.99 6.45
N GLU A 183 -9.33 24.35 5.34
CA GLU A 183 -10.47 23.43 5.32
C GLU A 183 -10.21 22.16 6.14
N LEU A 184 -8.98 21.61 6.06
CA LEU A 184 -8.60 20.46 6.86
C LEU A 184 -8.63 20.76 8.36
N PHE A 185 -8.16 21.93 8.79
CA PHE A 185 -8.25 22.37 10.20
C PHE A 185 -9.69 22.53 10.68
N ARG A 186 -10.62 22.97 9.82
CA ARG A 186 -12.06 23.03 10.16
C ARG A 186 -12.65 21.64 10.37
N LYS A 187 -12.27 20.69 9.51
CA LYS A 187 -12.79 19.31 9.55
C LYS A 187 -12.15 18.49 10.68
N HIS A 188 -10.90 18.77 10.99
CA HIS A 188 -10.09 18.03 11.96
C HIS A 188 -9.43 18.98 12.96
N PRO A 189 -10.22 19.61 13.86
CA PRO A 189 -9.65 20.51 14.89
C PRO A 189 -8.71 19.73 15.81
N GLN A 190 -7.69 20.39 16.33
CA GLN A 190 -6.65 19.81 17.19
C GLN A 190 -5.74 18.78 16.49
N SER A 191 -5.71 18.78 15.16
CA SER A 191 -4.82 17.93 14.38
C SER A 191 -3.69 18.71 13.76
N ARG A 192 -2.55 18.07 13.59
CA ARG A 192 -1.47 18.57 12.73
C ARG A 192 -1.59 17.92 11.35
N PHE A 193 -1.11 18.62 10.35
CA PHE A 193 -1.02 18.09 9.00
C PHE A 193 0.41 18.11 8.53
N ARG A 194 0.71 17.23 7.58
CA ARG A 194 2.02 17.10 6.97
C ARG A 194 1.91 17.42 5.49
N ILE A 195 2.70 18.37 5.04
CA ILE A 195 2.89 18.67 3.62
C ILE A 195 4.04 17.82 3.13
N LYS A 196 3.85 17.08 2.05
CA LYS A 196 4.86 16.23 1.42
C LYS A 196 4.98 16.54 -0.06
N ALA A 197 6.21 16.53 -0.58
CA ALA A 197 6.42 16.42 -2.03
C ALA A 197 6.32 14.97 -2.47
N ILE A 198 5.63 14.70 -3.58
CA ILE A 198 5.58 13.38 -4.19
C ILE A 198 6.93 13.11 -4.84
N GLY A 199 7.57 11.99 -4.47
CA GLY A 199 8.93 11.65 -4.89
C GLY A 199 10.00 11.92 -3.84
N GLY A 200 9.67 12.55 -2.71
CA GLY A 200 10.56 12.61 -1.54
C GLY A 200 10.62 11.24 -0.84
N GLY A 201 11.81 10.83 -0.41
CA GLY A 201 12.03 9.59 0.33
C GLY A 201 12.90 9.80 1.57
N GLY A 202 12.90 8.83 2.50
CA GLY A 202 13.77 8.87 3.67
C GLY A 202 13.52 10.06 4.62
N GLY A 203 12.25 10.49 4.76
CA GLY A 203 11.89 11.60 5.64
C GLY A 203 12.16 13.01 5.10
N LYS A 204 12.73 13.13 3.90
CA LYS A 204 13.03 14.41 3.23
C LYS A 204 11.82 14.91 2.42
N GLY A 205 11.77 16.22 2.19
CA GLY A 205 10.68 16.84 1.42
C GLY A 205 9.32 16.81 2.14
N GLN A 206 9.32 16.95 3.48
CA GLN A 206 8.10 16.99 4.27
C GLN A 206 8.20 17.99 5.45
N ARG A 207 7.09 18.65 5.75
CA ARG A 207 6.96 19.60 6.88
C ARG A 207 5.62 19.43 7.57
N ILE A 208 5.63 19.64 8.90
CA ILE A 208 4.43 19.54 9.74
C ILE A 208 3.97 20.93 10.11
N LEU A 209 2.65 21.18 10.04
CA LEU A 209 2.03 22.44 10.41
C LEU A 209 0.83 22.20 11.35
N GLY A 210 0.37 23.28 11.99
CA GLY A 210 -0.80 23.27 12.88
C GLY A 210 -0.48 23.06 14.35
N ALA A 211 0.80 23.14 14.77
CA ALA A 211 1.18 23.00 16.17
C ALA A 211 0.43 23.98 17.08
N SER A 212 0.16 25.19 16.60
CA SER A 212 -0.57 26.24 17.34
C SER A 212 -2.01 25.89 17.68
N LEU A 213 -2.61 24.92 16.98
CA LEU A 213 -4.01 24.49 17.19
C LEU A 213 -4.16 23.32 18.16
N LEU A 214 -3.09 22.59 18.49
CA LEU A 214 -3.16 21.40 19.34
C LEU A 214 -3.68 21.68 20.76
N ALA A 215 -3.32 22.79 21.35
CA ALA A 215 -3.72 23.17 22.71
C ALA A 215 -5.10 23.86 22.79
N VAL A 216 -5.72 24.12 21.62
CA VAL A 216 -6.95 24.92 21.54
C VAL A 216 -8.15 23.98 21.51
N LYS A 217 -9.02 23.99 22.53
CA LYS A 217 -10.23 23.16 22.57
C LYS A 217 -11.22 23.45 21.44
N LYS A 218 -11.33 24.72 21.02
CA LYS A 218 -12.17 25.15 19.90
C LYS A 218 -11.46 26.29 19.16
N ALA A 219 -10.95 25.98 17.98
CA ALA A 219 -10.31 26.99 17.14
C ALA A 219 -11.39 27.83 16.43
N ASP A 220 -11.22 29.15 16.46
CA ASP A 220 -12.02 30.07 15.64
C ASP A 220 -11.40 30.28 14.24
N GLU A 221 -12.11 30.95 13.37
CA GLU A 221 -11.64 31.21 11.99
C GLU A 221 -10.35 32.03 11.94
N LYS A 222 -10.10 32.92 12.90
CA LYS A 222 -8.90 33.70 12.97
C LYS A 222 -7.67 32.87 13.35
N MET A 223 -7.84 31.92 14.27
CA MET A 223 -6.80 30.96 14.65
C MET A 223 -6.50 29.99 13.48
N ILE A 224 -7.52 29.50 12.80
CA ILE A 224 -7.37 28.63 11.63
C ILE A 224 -6.65 29.37 10.50
N ALA A 225 -7.05 30.59 10.18
CA ALA A 225 -6.41 31.41 9.15
C ALA A 225 -4.93 31.67 9.49
N LYS A 226 -4.61 31.96 10.76
CA LYS A 226 -3.24 32.16 11.22
C LYS A 226 -2.40 30.88 11.08
N ALA A 227 -2.92 29.72 11.47
CA ALA A 227 -2.22 28.45 11.33
C ALA A 227 -2.03 28.07 9.86
N ALA A 228 -3.04 28.29 9.01
CA ALA A 228 -2.93 28.03 7.58
C ALA A 228 -1.95 28.98 6.86
N ALA A 229 -1.71 30.18 7.39
CA ALA A 229 -0.75 31.13 6.83
C ALA A 229 0.73 30.65 6.93
N GLU A 230 1.01 29.60 7.70
CA GLU A 230 2.33 28.96 7.74
C GLU A 230 2.60 28.11 6.46
N ALA A 231 1.57 27.61 5.81
CA ALA A 231 1.69 26.66 4.72
C ALA A 231 2.51 27.15 3.52
N PRO A 232 2.39 28.40 3.02
CA PRO A 232 3.19 28.89 1.89
C PRO A 232 4.71 28.81 2.10
N ALA A 233 5.20 29.11 3.28
CA ALA A 233 6.62 29.00 3.60
C ALA A 233 7.08 27.54 3.58
N LEU A 234 6.31 26.66 4.22
CA LEU A 234 6.60 25.24 4.29
C LEU A 234 6.57 24.55 2.91
N VAL A 235 5.66 24.94 2.02
CA VAL A 235 5.65 24.46 0.64
C VAL A 235 6.94 24.82 -0.09
N ARG A 236 7.41 26.06 0.03
CA ARG A 236 8.66 26.47 -0.61
C ARG A 236 9.85 25.70 -0.07
N GLU A 237 9.95 25.49 1.25
CA GLU A 237 11.00 24.68 1.86
C GLU A 237 11.00 23.25 1.34
N VAL A 238 9.82 22.60 1.29
CA VAL A 238 9.64 21.23 0.79
C VAL A 238 10.11 21.11 -0.66
N LEU A 239 9.70 22.04 -1.53
CA LEU A 239 10.08 22.04 -2.94
C LEU A 239 11.58 22.31 -3.14
N GLN A 240 12.16 23.21 -2.36
CA GLN A 240 13.61 23.50 -2.40
C GLN A 240 14.44 22.29 -1.95
N GLU A 241 14.01 21.60 -0.89
CA GLU A 241 14.68 20.40 -0.40
C GLU A 241 14.69 19.26 -1.43
N VAL A 242 13.56 19.02 -2.08
CA VAL A 242 13.43 17.98 -3.12
C VAL A 242 14.30 18.30 -4.33
N LYS A 243 14.33 19.55 -4.77
CA LYS A 243 15.17 20.00 -5.87
C LYS A 243 16.66 19.83 -5.55
N ALA A 244 17.09 20.20 -4.34
CA ALA A 244 18.46 20.06 -3.89
C ALA A 244 18.94 18.61 -3.78
N ASN A 245 18.03 17.66 -3.53
CA ASN A 245 18.36 16.24 -3.43
C ASN A 245 18.28 15.46 -4.75
N GLY A 246 18.09 16.14 -5.90
CA GLY A 246 18.13 15.51 -7.22
C GLY A 246 16.93 14.61 -7.56
N VAL A 247 15.85 14.68 -6.80
CA VAL A 247 14.62 13.86 -7.00
C VAL A 247 13.76 14.37 -8.19
N GLY A 248 14.28 15.34 -8.94
CA GLY A 248 13.60 15.99 -10.05
C GLY A 248 12.85 17.26 -9.65
N ASP A 249 12.38 18.00 -10.64
CA ASP A 249 11.66 19.28 -10.47
C ASP A 249 10.13 19.07 -10.38
N ASN A 250 9.72 17.93 -9.84
CA ASN A 250 8.32 17.58 -9.65
C ASN A 250 7.72 18.42 -8.52
N LYS A 251 6.84 19.36 -8.87
CA LYS A 251 6.14 20.26 -7.93
C LYS A 251 4.89 19.63 -7.31
N ASN A 252 4.75 18.32 -7.38
CA ASN A 252 3.60 17.62 -6.82
C ASN A 252 3.66 17.60 -5.30
N VAL A 253 2.63 18.14 -4.66
CA VAL A 253 2.49 18.25 -3.21
C VAL A 253 1.18 17.62 -2.77
N LEU A 254 1.26 16.84 -1.70
CA LEU A 254 0.12 16.31 -0.98
C LEU A 254 0.09 16.82 0.47
N ILE A 255 -1.08 16.78 1.08
CA ILE A 255 -1.29 17.14 2.48
C ILE A 255 -1.94 15.94 3.15
N GLU A 256 -1.44 15.50 4.29
CA GLU A 256 -2.03 14.41 5.06
C GLU A 256 -2.05 14.70 6.56
N LEU A 257 -2.96 14.06 7.28
CA LEU A 257 -3.01 14.10 8.73
C LEU A 257 -1.68 13.60 9.31
N ASN A 258 -1.07 14.38 10.22
CA ASN A 258 0.09 13.92 10.97
C ASN A 258 -0.38 13.09 12.16
N ILE A 259 -0.08 11.81 12.15
CA ILE A 259 -0.45 10.87 13.20
C ILE A 259 0.65 10.88 14.26
N GLU A 260 0.29 11.12 15.53
CA GLU A 260 1.25 11.40 16.62
C GLU A 260 1.71 10.13 17.33
N GLN A 261 0.79 9.24 17.64
CA GLN A 261 1.04 7.99 18.37
C GLN A 261 0.77 6.82 17.44
N THR A 262 1.80 6.43 16.71
CA THR A 262 1.66 5.41 15.68
C THR A 262 2.04 4.03 16.19
N ARG A 263 1.14 3.06 15.98
CA ARG A 263 1.47 1.64 15.94
C ARG A 263 1.41 1.19 14.49
N HIS A 264 2.35 0.37 14.08
CA HIS A 264 2.33 -0.27 12.77
C HIS A 264 1.67 -1.64 12.91
N ASN A 265 0.43 -1.73 12.47
CA ASN A 265 -0.31 -2.98 12.48
C ASN A 265 -0.64 -3.40 11.05
N GLU A 266 -0.68 -4.69 10.83
CA GLU A 266 -0.95 -5.24 9.51
C GLU A 266 -1.88 -6.44 9.59
N ILE A 267 -2.64 -6.69 8.52
CA ILE A 267 -3.53 -7.84 8.39
C ILE A 267 -3.02 -8.77 7.31
N GLN A 268 -2.85 -10.05 7.65
CA GLN A 268 -2.58 -11.07 6.65
C GLN A 268 -3.83 -11.38 5.86
N LEU A 269 -3.73 -11.31 4.54
CA LEU A 269 -4.80 -11.64 3.62
C LEU A 269 -4.45 -12.88 2.79
N LEU A 270 -5.48 -13.62 2.42
CA LEU A 270 -5.40 -14.67 1.41
C LEU A 270 -6.66 -14.59 0.52
N GLY A 271 -6.48 -14.65 -0.78
CA GLY A 271 -7.59 -14.61 -1.75
C GLY A 271 -7.38 -15.53 -2.94
N ASN A 272 -8.44 -15.77 -3.72
CA ASN A 272 -8.39 -16.52 -4.98
C ASN A 272 -8.95 -15.73 -6.17
N GLY A 273 -9.14 -14.41 -6.00
CA GLY A 273 -9.78 -13.53 -6.98
C GLY A 273 -11.30 -13.44 -6.82
N GLN A 274 -11.97 -14.41 -6.21
CA GLN A 274 -13.41 -14.42 -5.97
C GLN A 274 -13.76 -14.16 -4.50
N TRP A 275 -12.96 -14.70 -3.59
CA TRP A 275 -13.05 -14.48 -2.15
C TRP A 275 -11.72 -13.94 -1.60
N CYS A 276 -11.81 -13.25 -0.48
CA CYS A 276 -10.67 -12.82 0.31
C CYS A 276 -10.98 -13.03 1.80
N VAL A 277 -10.03 -13.58 2.54
CA VAL A 277 -10.13 -13.82 3.99
C VAL A 277 -8.98 -13.13 4.71
N SER A 278 -9.26 -12.63 5.91
CA SER A 278 -8.25 -12.14 6.86
C SER A 278 -7.81 -13.26 7.79
N LEU A 279 -6.53 -13.31 8.10
CA LEU A 279 -5.90 -14.30 8.97
C LEU A 279 -5.28 -13.65 10.22
N GLY A 280 -6.02 -12.71 10.82
CA GLY A 280 -5.57 -11.94 11.96
C GLY A 280 -4.51 -10.90 11.62
N GLY A 281 -4.07 -10.19 12.63
CA GLY A 281 -3.11 -9.11 12.53
C GLY A 281 -1.75 -9.43 13.16
N ARG A 282 -0.81 -8.57 12.84
CA ARG A 282 0.50 -8.49 13.50
C ARG A 282 0.75 -7.04 13.91
N ASP A 283 1.24 -6.84 15.12
CA ASP A 283 1.78 -5.56 15.58
C ASP A 283 3.28 -5.56 15.31
N CYS A 284 3.72 -4.71 14.42
CA CYS A 284 5.10 -4.54 13.98
C CYS A 284 5.65 -3.16 14.37
N SER A 285 5.15 -2.59 15.47
CA SER A 285 5.49 -1.22 15.89
C SER A 285 6.92 -1.03 16.33
N LEU A 286 7.57 -2.10 16.86
CA LEU A 286 8.97 -2.04 17.25
C LEU A 286 9.87 -2.20 16.03
N GLN A 287 10.36 -1.06 15.55
CA GLN A 287 11.18 -0.97 14.34
C GLN A 287 12.45 -0.15 14.59
N MET A 288 13.49 -0.43 13.82
CA MET A 288 14.71 0.37 13.75
C MET A 288 15.17 0.48 12.30
N HIS A 289 15.37 1.71 11.82
CA HIS A 289 15.73 1.98 10.43
C HIS A 289 14.79 1.30 9.40
N GLU A 290 13.47 1.39 9.65
CA GLU A 290 12.42 0.77 8.83
C GLU A 290 12.43 -0.77 8.80
N GLN A 291 13.22 -1.41 9.67
CA GLN A 291 13.25 -2.86 9.84
C GLN A 291 12.45 -3.25 11.08
N LYS A 292 11.53 -4.19 10.92
CA LYS A 292 10.75 -4.78 12.02
C LYS A 292 11.70 -5.59 12.92
N LEU A 293 11.75 -5.27 14.22
CA LEU A 293 12.57 -5.97 15.21
C LEU A 293 11.77 -7.01 15.98
N LEU A 294 10.47 -6.78 16.13
CA LEU A 294 9.56 -7.68 16.83
C LEU A 294 8.19 -7.62 16.14
N GLU A 295 7.67 -8.79 15.84
CA GLU A 295 6.31 -8.97 15.32
C GLU A 295 5.50 -9.76 16.36
N VAL A 296 4.40 -9.18 16.79
CA VAL A 296 3.49 -9.77 17.78
C VAL A 296 2.14 -10.07 17.14
N SER A 297 1.67 -11.30 17.29
CA SER A 297 0.34 -11.66 16.79
C SER A 297 -0.76 -10.84 17.47
N SER A 298 -1.71 -10.36 16.67
CA SER A 298 -2.93 -9.69 17.12
C SER A 298 -4.13 -10.45 16.56
N THR A 299 -4.79 -11.23 17.42
CA THR A 299 -5.92 -12.07 17.04
C THR A 299 -7.16 -11.71 17.83
N GLN A 300 -8.35 -11.82 17.24
CA GLN A 300 -9.59 -11.54 17.96
C GLN A 300 -9.76 -12.46 19.17
N GLU A 301 -9.42 -13.72 19.01
CA GLU A 301 -9.50 -14.75 20.05
C GLU A 301 -8.55 -14.46 21.20
N GLY A 302 -7.30 -14.07 20.90
CA GLY A 302 -6.32 -13.68 21.92
C GLY A 302 -6.74 -12.44 22.69
N LEU A 303 -7.27 -11.42 22.02
CA LEU A 303 -7.80 -10.21 22.68
C LEU A 303 -9.04 -10.52 23.53
N GLN A 304 -9.96 -11.38 23.07
CA GLN A 304 -11.12 -11.82 23.85
C GLN A 304 -10.69 -12.58 25.12
N ALA A 305 -9.71 -13.46 25.02
CA ALA A 305 -9.15 -14.17 26.18
C ALA A 305 -8.48 -13.19 27.17
N ALA A 306 -7.70 -12.23 26.68
CA ALA A 306 -7.10 -11.18 27.50
C ALA A 306 -8.16 -10.30 28.20
N ILE A 307 -9.24 -9.92 27.51
CA ILE A 307 -10.37 -9.19 28.08
C ILE A 307 -11.03 -9.99 29.22
N ALA A 308 -11.29 -11.29 29.00
CA ALA A 308 -11.87 -12.15 30.02
C ALA A 308 -10.98 -12.23 31.28
N LYS A 309 -9.67 -12.40 31.10
CA LYS A 309 -8.69 -12.41 32.18
C LYS A 309 -8.63 -11.07 32.93
N ALA A 310 -8.62 -9.96 32.23
CA ALA A 310 -8.61 -8.62 32.84
C ALA A 310 -9.93 -8.33 33.60
N LYS A 311 -11.07 -8.78 33.09
CA LYS A 311 -12.38 -8.69 33.79
C LYS A 311 -12.37 -9.50 35.09
N ALA A 312 -11.89 -10.72 35.06
CA ALA A 312 -11.76 -11.58 36.25
C ALA A 312 -10.83 -10.96 37.31
N ALA A 313 -9.80 -10.24 36.88
CA ALA A 313 -8.87 -9.53 37.75
C ALA A 313 -9.35 -8.13 38.21
N GLY A 314 -10.55 -7.69 37.81
CA GLY A 314 -11.11 -6.37 38.17
C GLY A 314 -10.41 -5.16 37.55
N LYS A 315 -9.60 -5.35 36.51
CA LYS A 315 -8.75 -4.32 35.88
C LYS A 315 -9.51 -3.47 34.84
N LYS A 316 -10.41 -2.62 35.28
CA LYS A 316 -11.33 -1.86 34.39
C LYS A 316 -10.63 -1.06 33.28
N ALA A 317 -9.50 -0.41 33.57
CA ALA A 317 -8.77 0.37 32.58
C ALA A 317 -8.16 -0.52 31.48
N GLU A 318 -7.59 -1.67 31.85
CA GLU A 318 -7.05 -2.66 30.93
C GLU A 318 -8.15 -3.27 30.05
N VAL A 319 -9.30 -3.59 30.61
CA VAL A 319 -10.49 -4.06 29.87
C VAL A 319 -10.86 -3.05 28.78
N LYS A 320 -10.98 -1.76 29.14
CA LYS A 320 -11.35 -0.72 28.19
C LYS A 320 -10.35 -0.59 27.05
N ALA A 321 -9.06 -0.68 27.33
CA ALA A 321 -8.01 -0.62 26.31
C ALA A 321 -8.08 -1.81 25.37
N LEU A 322 -8.18 -3.04 25.90
CA LEU A 322 -8.29 -4.26 25.11
C LEU A 322 -9.57 -4.32 24.27
N GLU A 323 -10.70 -3.83 24.80
CA GLU A 323 -11.95 -3.73 24.04
C GLU A 323 -11.83 -2.71 22.89
N SER A 324 -11.05 -1.64 23.06
CA SER A 324 -10.74 -0.70 22.00
C SER A 324 -9.86 -1.35 20.91
N ASP A 325 -8.80 -2.06 21.32
CA ASP A 325 -7.91 -2.77 20.40
C ASP A 325 -8.67 -3.86 19.60
N LEU A 326 -9.56 -4.59 20.24
CA LEU A 326 -10.41 -5.58 19.58
C LEU A 326 -11.29 -4.95 18.50
N LYS A 327 -11.92 -3.80 18.78
CA LYS A 327 -12.73 -3.09 17.79
C LYS A 327 -11.92 -2.57 16.61
N VAL A 328 -10.70 -2.09 16.86
CA VAL A 328 -9.79 -1.67 15.80
C VAL A 328 -9.41 -2.85 14.93
N LEU A 329 -8.99 -3.96 15.53
CA LEU A 329 -8.64 -5.18 14.81
C LEU A 329 -9.80 -5.71 13.95
N GLN A 330 -11.01 -5.77 14.49
CA GLN A 330 -12.19 -6.21 13.75
C GLN A 330 -12.44 -5.35 12.51
N ARG A 331 -12.38 -4.02 12.65
CA ARG A 331 -12.53 -3.11 11.51
C ARG A 331 -11.42 -3.29 10.48
N MET A 332 -10.17 -3.42 10.92
CA MET A 332 -9.05 -3.68 10.02
C MET A 332 -9.25 -4.98 9.22
N GLU A 333 -9.67 -6.06 9.87
CA GLU A 333 -9.92 -7.35 9.21
C GLU A 333 -11.08 -7.25 8.20
N GLU A 334 -12.17 -6.58 8.53
CA GLU A 334 -13.32 -6.38 7.63
C GLU A 334 -12.95 -5.49 6.43
N GLU A 335 -12.28 -4.38 6.67
CA GLU A 335 -11.88 -3.44 5.63
C GLU A 335 -10.85 -4.04 4.69
N SER A 336 -9.85 -4.74 5.22
CA SER A 336 -8.81 -5.38 4.42
C SER A 336 -9.36 -6.53 3.55
N ALA A 337 -10.28 -7.35 4.08
CA ALA A 337 -10.93 -8.40 3.30
C ALA A 337 -11.82 -7.82 2.18
N ARG A 338 -12.54 -6.71 2.46
CA ARG A 338 -13.33 -5.99 1.48
C ARG A 338 -12.46 -5.37 0.39
N PHE A 339 -11.34 -4.76 0.76
CA PHE A 339 -10.34 -4.25 -0.17
C PHE A 339 -9.77 -5.37 -1.05
N GLY A 340 -9.30 -6.47 -0.43
CA GLY A 340 -8.73 -7.61 -1.16
C GLY A 340 -9.70 -8.18 -2.19
N LYS A 341 -10.99 -8.27 -1.85
CA LYS A 341 -12.03 -8.68 -2.81
C LYS A 341 -12.19 -7.67 -3.94
N ALA A 342 -12.14 -6.37 -3.67
CA ALA A 342 -12.31 -5.31 -4.68
C ALA A 342 -11.16 -5.28 -5.70
N VAL A 343 -9.92 -5.52 -5.28
CA VAL A 343 -8.77 -5.58 -6.19
C VAL A 343 -8.65 -6.93 -6.90
N GLY A 344 -9.47 -7.93 -6.50
CA GLY A 344 -9.39 -9.29 -7.04
C GLY A 344 -8.17 -10.05 -6.51
N LEU A 345 -7.82 -9.86 -5.23
CA LEU A 345 -6.67 -10.51 -4.61
C LEU A 345 -6.73 -12.03 -4.79
N ASP A 346 -5.65 -12.61 -5.32
CA ASP A 346 -5.63 -14.01 -5.78
C ASP A 346 -4.47 -14.84 -5.24
N SER A 347 -3.83 -14.36 -4.18
CA SER A 347 -2.80 -15.07 -3.41
C SER A 347 -2.67 -14.45 -2.02
N ALA A 348 -1.57 -14.72 -1.29
CA ALA A 348 -1.24 -14.06 -0.03
C ALA A 348 -0.77 -12.63 -0.26
N SER A 349 -1.23 -11.73 0.60
CA SER A 349 -0.80 -10.32 0.65
C SER A 349 -0.94 -9.80 2.07
N THR A 350 -0.28 -8.69 2.37
CA THR A 350 -0.38 -8.04 3.67
C THR A 350 -0.91 -6.63 3.51
N PHE A 351 -1.95 -6.30 4.27
CA PHE A 351 -2.59 -5.00 4.31
C PHE A 351 -2.05 -4.22 5.51
N GLU A 352 -1.25 -3.19 5.25
CA GLU A 352 -0.57 -2.42 6.29
C GLU A 352 -1.37 -1.18 6.70
N CYS A 353 -1.40 -0.94 8.01
CA CYS A 353 -2.10 0.17 8.63
C CYS A 353 -1.24 0.90 9.66
N ILE A 354 -1.44 2.21 9.78
CA ILE A 354 -1.10 2.96 10.98
C ILE A 354 -2.30 2.95 11.90
N VAL A 355 -2.09 2.61 13.17
CA VAL A 355 -3.10 2.67 14.22
C VAL A 355 -2.77 3.81 15.19
N ASP A 356 -3.73 4.71 15.40
CA ASP A 356 -3.68 5.79 16.38
C ASP A 356 -4.84 5.62 17.35
N ARG A 357 -4.56 5.14 18.56
CA ARG A 357 -5.55 4.87 19.61
C ARG A 357 -6.66 3.92 19.13
N ASP A 358 -7.85 4.46 18.88
CA ASP A 358 -9.06 3.74 18.47
C ASP A 358 -9.35 3.83 16.95
N ARG A 359 -8.39 4.35 16.17
CA ARG A 359 -8.48 4.56 14.73
C ARG A 359 -7.35 3.84 14.01
N HIS A 360 -7.63 3.41 12.80
CA HIS A 360 -6.60 2.91 11.89
C HIS A 360 -6.72 3.60 10.53
N TYR A 361 -5.61 3.62 9.81
CA TYR A 361 -5.51 4.22 8.49
C TYR A 361 -4.69 3.32 7.59
N PHE A 362 -5.24 2.98 6.45
CA PHE A 362 -4.57 2.24 5.39
C PHE A 362 -3.30 2.94 4.92
N MET A 363 -2.21 2.20 4.78
CA MET A 363 -0.94 2.68 4.24
C MET A 363 -0.68 2.13 2.85
N GLU A 364 -0.58 0.82 2.75
CA GLU A 364 -0.26 0.11 1.50
C GLU A 364 -0.63 -1.37 1.61
N VAL A 365 -0.53 -2.06 0.47
CA VAL A 365 -0.60 -3.51 0.40
C VAL A 365 0.71 -4.05 -0.16
N ASN A 366 1.34 -4.96 0.56
CA ASN A 366 2.43 -5.76 0.02
C ASN A 366 1.83 -6.96 -0.71
N THR A 367 1.96 -6.96 -2.04
CA THR A 367 1.41 -8.00 -2.93
C THR A 367 2.34 -9.21 -3.02
N ARG A 368 2.78 -9.71 -1.88
CA ARG A 368 3.70 -10.84 -1.71
C ARG A 368 3.57 -11.45 -0.32
N ILE A 369 4.20 -12.59 -0.12
CA ILE A 369 4.46 -13.11 1.23
C ILE A 369 5.48 -12.19 1.94
N GLN A 370 5.35 -12.01 3.24
CA GLN A 370 6.33 -11.30 4.07
C GLN A 370 7.15 -12.27 4.92
N VAL A 371 8.29 -11.82 5.43
CA VAL A 371 9.19 -12.63 6.28
C VAL A 371 8.46 -13.11 7.53
N GLU A 372 7.64 -12.25 8.12
CA GLU A 372 6.86 -12.45 9.33
C GLU A 372 5.58 -13.30 9.17
N HIS A 373 5.34 -13.89 8.00
CA HIS A 373 4.16 -14.75 7.76
C HIS A 373 4.02 -15.90 8.75
N ARG A 374 5.15 -16.37 9.30
CA ARG A 374 5.18 -17.43 10.31
C ARG A 374 4.41 -17.08 11.58
N VAL A 375 4.35 -15.81 11.96
CA VAL A 375 3.54 -15.35 13.11
C VAL A 375 2.07 -15.70 12.89
N THR A 376 1.55 -15.51 11.68
CA THR A 376 0.18 -15.89 11.31
C THR A 376 0.00 -17.41 11.31
N GLU A 377 0.95 -18.18 10.77
CA GLU A 377 0.89 -19.64 10.70
C GLU A 377 0.93 -20.30 12.09
N LEU A 378 1.51 -19.64 13.09
CA LEU A 378 1.45 -20.08 14.48
C LEU A 378 0.07 -19.88 15.11
N CYS A 379 -0.71 -18.91 14.60
CA CYS A 379 -2.03 -18.59 15.15
C CYS A 379 -3.18 -19.33 14.46
N TYR A 380 -3.06 -19.53 13.16
CA TYR A 380 -4.16 -20.06 12.35
C TYR A 380 -3.71 -21.13 11.37
N SER A 381 -4.61 -22.09 11.11
CA SER A 381 -4.62 -22.95 9.94
C SER A 381 -5.87 -22.69 9.10
N LEU A 382 -5.84 -23.16 7.87
CA LEU A 382 -6.89 -22.99 6.87
C LEU A 382 -7.55 -24.33 6.59
N LYS A 383 -8.87 -24.42 6.77
CA LYS A 383 -9.65 -25.58 6.39
C LYS A 383 -10.39 -25.31 5.09
N PHE A 384 -10.08 -26.07 4.08
CA PHE A 384 -10.77 -26.07 2.80
C PHE A 384 -11.76 -27.25 2.79
N THR A 385 -13.05 -26.96 2.74
CA THR A 385 -14.11 -27.96 2.78
C THR A 385 -14.77 -28.07 1.41
N ASN A 386 -14.96 -29.27 0.92
CA ASN A 386 -15.70 -29.51 -0.32
C ASN A 386 -17.16 -29.02 -0.17
N PRO A 387 -17.63 -28.08 -1.02
CA PRO A 387 -18.99 -27.56 -0.91
C PRO A 387 -20.09 -28.63 -1.05
N LYS A 388 -19.77 -29.77 -1.68
CA LYS A 388 -20.70 -30.88 -1.92
C LYS A 388 -20.68 -31.94 -0.81
N ASP A 389 -19.60 -32.01 -0.03
CA ASP A 389 -19.43 -32.96 1.07
C ASP A 389 -18.65 -32.33 2.22
N LYS A 390 -19.31 -32.02 3.32
CA LYS A 390 -18.69 -31.39 4.49
C LYS A 390 -17.66 -32.29 5.21
N ASN A 391 -17.68 -33.59 4.95
CA ASN A 391 -16.69 -34.53 5.51
C ASN A 391 -15.43 -34.63 4.66
N ASP A 392 -15.49 -34.15 3.42
CA ASP A 392 -14.35 -34.04 2.53
C ASP A 392 -13.70 -32.66 2.68
N PHE A 393 -12.60 -32.61 3.42
CA PHE A 393 -11.84 -31.39 3.69
C PHE A 393 -10.36 -31.70 3.85
N PHE A 394 -9.54 -30.68 3.68
CA PHE A 394 -8.12 -30.70 4.03
C PHE A 394 -7.72 -29.43 4.78
N ILE A 395 -6.63 -29.52 5.54
CA ILE A 395 -6.10 -28.43 6.35
C ILE A 395 -4.73 -28.02 5.82
N VAL A 396 -4.54 -26.72 5.67
CA VAL A 396 -3.28 -26.10 5.26
C VAL A 396 -2.77 -25.25 6.43
N GLU A 397 -1.53 -25.47 6.82
CA GLU A 397 -0.87 -24.80 7.94
C GLU A 397 0.19 -23.78 7.49
N SER A 398 0.62 -23.86 6.24
CA SER A 398 1.61 -22.98 5.66
C SER A 398 0.98 -22.05 4.61
N LEU A 399 1.26 -20.75 4.73
CA LEU A 399 0.83 -19.77 3.72
C LEU A 399 1.51 -20.01 2.36
N VAL A 400 2.75 -20.48 2.37
CA VAL A 400 3.47 -20.81 1.13
C VAL A 400 2.80 -21.99 0.41
N GLU A 401 2.35 -23.01 1.17
CA GLU A 401 1.56 -24.12 0.62
C GLU A 401 0.23 -23.61 0.06
N ALA A 402 -0.48 -22.75 0.79
CA ALA A 402 -1.72 -22.14 0.32
C ALA A 402 -1.51 -21.36 -1.00
N MET A 403 -0.41 -20.59 -1.10
CA MET A 403 -0.04 -19.86 -2.31
C MET A 403 0.22 -20.81 -3.49
N ALA A 404 0.93 -21.91 -3.26
CA ALA A 404 1.21 -22.92 -4.30
C ALA A 404 -0.09 -23.59 -4.79
N LEU A 405 -0.99 -23.94 -3.87
CA LEU A 405 -2.32 -24.48 -4.20
C LEU A 405 -3.15 -23.49 -5.02
N LEU A 406 -3.14 -22.20 -4.62
CA LEU A 406 -3.85 -21.14 -5.34
C LEU A 406 -3.28 -20.93 -6.75
N ALA A 407 -1.97 -20.94 -6.92
CA ALA A 407 -1.34 -20.77 -8.23
C ALA A 407 -1.77 -21.82 -9.26
N ARG A 408 -2.06 -23.06 -8.80
CA ARG A 408 -2.45 -24.18 -9.67
C ARG A 408 -3.94 -24.45 -9.72
N HIS A 409 -4.68 -24.13 -8.66
CA HIS A 409 -6.06 -24.58 -8.45
C HIS A 409 -7.00 -23.45 -8.06
N LYS A 410 -6.64 -22.22 -8.32
CA LYS A 410 -7.34 -20.98 -7.91
C LYS A 410 -8.87 -21.08 -8.03
N GLU A 411 -9.37 -21.47 -9.20
CA GLU A 411 -10.80 -21.50 -9.48
C GLU A 411 -11.55 -22.65 -8.79
N ARG A 412 -10.84 -23.65 -8.30
CA ARG A 412 -11.41 -24.85 -7.69
C ARG A 412 -11.42 -24.81 -6.18
N LEU A 413 -10.63 -23.92 -5.57
CA LEU A 413 -10.51 -23.85 -4.13
C LEU A 413 -11.69 -23.07 -3.54
N PRO A 414 -12.49 -23.70 -2.65
CA PRO A 414 -13.54 -22.99 -1.92
C PRO A 414 -12.94 -21.98 -0.96
N LYS A 415 -13.77 -21.04 -0.47
CA LYS A 415 -13.34 -20.13 0.58
C LYS A 415 -13.02 -20.94 1.84
N PRO A 416 -11.79 -20.82 2.41
CA PRO A 416 -11.44 -21.56 3.60
C PRO A 416 -12.06 -20.95 4.86
N GLU A 417 -12.22 -21.80 5.87
CA GLU A 417 -12.43 -21.39 7.24
C GLU A 417 -11.08 -21.27 7.95
N ARG A 418 -10.87 -20.21 8.74
CA ARG A 418 -9.70 -20.10 9.60
C ARG A 418 -9.93 -20.82 10.91
N PHE A 419 -8.96 -21.60 11.33
CA PHE A 419 -8.96 -22.32 12.62
C PHE A 419 -7.87 -21.79 13.51
N VAL A 420 -8.21 -21.53 14.76
CA VAL A 420 -7.25 -21.15 15.79
C VAL A 420 -6.42 -22.37 16.20
N ARG A 421 -5.13 -22.20 16.30
CA ARG A 421 -4.18 -23.29 16.62
C ARG A 421 -3.82 -23.39 18.10
N PHE A 422 -4.27 -22.46 18.94
CA PHE A 422 -3.99 -22.42 20.40
C PHE A 422 -5.27 -22.28 21.21
#